data_836ace7e9a5893a615b9818ffff0d02b
#
_entry.id   836ace7e9a5893a615b9818ffff0d02b
#
_cell.length_a   1.000
_cell.length_b   1.000
_cell.length_c   1.000
_cell.angle_alpha   90.00
_cell.angle_beta   90.00
_cell.angle_gamma   90.00
#
_symmetry.space_group_name_H-M   'P 1'
#
loop_
_entity.id
_entity.type
_entity.pdbx_description
1 polymer ?
#
loop_
_entity_poly.entity_id
_entity_poly.type
_entity_poly.pdbx_seq_one_letter_code
_entity_poly.pdbx_strand_id
1 'polypeptide(L)'
;MAKIDKSLYTKDEWKVLKAQRKANKAQRNLNTTLQPSQVLVKGLEEKNYIMCLKHGTKYSSDYVNKLYNGVLRHCTIDFEMVCLTDDPRGLHPNIKVISLPAGLQGWWCKPYMYSKDLPINGVVLYMDLDVVIAANIDKLFSYQPDNWCTIRDFTRAMRPKWPKYNSSIVRFKVGQLDSVWTDYIRDPKAVQRKHFGDQDWLFEATRQQQAMLYPDSWIQSWKWE
;
A
#
# COMPACT_ATOMS: atom_id res chain seq x y z
N MET A 1 14.47 8.48 13.41
CA MET A 1 14.03 9.22 12.19
C MET A 1 15.17 9.23 11.19
N ALA A 2 14.97 8.65 10.01
CA ALA A 2 15.96 8.69 8.94
C ALA A 2 16.15 10.14 8.48
N LYS A 3 17.41 10.56 8.22
CA LYS A 3 17.71 11.87 7.65
C LYS A 3 17.28 11.87 6.19
N ILE A 4 16.43 12.81 5.80
CA ILE A 4 16.06 13.00 4.39
C ILE A 4 17.22 13.68 3.67
N ASP A 5 17.57 13.16 2.52
CA ASP A 5 18.56 13.79 1.65
C ASP A 5 17.95 15.04 0.98
N LYS A 6 18.47 16.20 1.36
CA LYS A 6 18.01 17.49 0.87
C LYS A 6 18.32 17.72 -0.62
N SER A 7 19.30 17.00 -1.17
CA SER A 7 19.73 17.18 -2.57
C SER A 7 18.70 16.70 -3.60
N LEU A 8 17.74 15.89 -3.16
CA LEU A 8 16.67 15.33 -3.98
C LEU A 8 15.45 16.26 -4.19
N TYR A 9 15.49 17.47 -3.61
CA TYR A 9 14.36 18.42 -3.61
C TYR A 9 14.80 19.80 -4.10
N THR A 10 13.95 20.48 -4.85
CA THR A 10 14.07 21.91 -5.10
C THR A 10 13.91 22.70 -3.80
N LYS A 11 14.36 23.97 -3.80
CA LYS A 11 14.25 24.84 -2.61
C LYS A 11 12.80 25.00 -2.13
N ASP A 12 11.85 25.05 -3.06
CA ASP A 12 10.44 25.24 -2.74
C ASP A 12 9.78 23.95 -2.24
N GLU A 13 10.06 22.81 -2.88
CA GLU A 13 9.64 21.48 -2.39
C GLU A 13 10.18 21.20 -0.98
N TRP A 14 11.43 21.58 -0.71
CA TRP A 14 12.04 21.42 0.60
C TRP A 14 11.37 22.30 1.67
N LYS A 15 10.95 23.54 1.32
CA LYS A 15 10.19 24.40 2.23
C LYS A 15 8.84 23.81 2.59
N VAL A 16 8.09 23.33 1.59
CA VAL A 16 6.79 22.70 1.76
C VAL A 16 6.92 21.45 2.65
N LEU A 17 7.89 20.59 2.36
CA LEU A 17 8.15 19.37 3.13
C LEU A 17 8.49 19.67 4.60
N LYS A 18 9.30 20.70 4.85
CA LYS A 18 9.61 21.15 6.23
C LYS A 18 8.39 21.67 6.98
N ALA A 19 7.56 22.49 6.31
CA ALA A 19 6.35 23.05 6.91
C ALA A 19 5.37 21.93 7.27
N GLN A 20 5.17 20.98 6.40
CA GLN A 20 4.31 19.82 6.57
C GLN A 20 4.77 18.93 7.74
N ARG A 21 6.07 18.66 7.84
CA ARG A 21 6.64 17.90 8.97
C ARG A 21 6.50 18.62 10.31
N LYS A 22 6.64 19.95 10.31
CA LYS A 22 6.42 20.76 11.53
C LYS A 22 4.96 20.70 11.97
N ALA A 23 4.01 20.79 11.03
CA ALA A 23 2.58 20.66 11.30
C ALA A 23 2.23 19.26 11.84
N ASN A 24 2.74 18.19 11.21
CA ASN A 24 2.53 16.80 11.64
C ASN A 24 3.09 16.56 13.05
N LYS A 25 4.27 17.12 13.37
CA LYS A 25 4.85 17.02 14.71
C LYS A 25 3.99 17.73 15.76
N ALA A 26 3.39 18.91 15.42
CA ALA A 26 2.49 19.63 16.29
C ALA A 26 1.18 18.85 16.52
N GLN A 27 0.62 18.23 15.47
CA GLN A 27 -0.58 17.39 15.56
C GLN A 27 -0.34 16.14 16.42
N ARG A 28 0.84 15.51 16.33
CA ARG A 28 1.23 14.40 17.20
C ARG A 28 1.23 14.78 18.67
N ASN A 29 1.81 15.93 19.02
CA ASN A 29 1.85 16.39 20.39
C ASN A 29 0.44 16.67 20.94
N LEU A 30 -0.50 17.14 20.12
CA LEU A 30 -1.90 17.33 20.50
C LEU A 30 -2.62 15.99 20.74
N ASN A 31 -2.42 15.00 19.88
CA ASN A 31 -3.05 13.68 20.02
C ASN A 31 -2.50 12.88 21.21
N THR A 32 -1.25 13.09 21.59
CA THR A 32 -0.62 12.42 22.77
C THR A 32 -1.19 12.93 24.09
N THR A 33 -1.82 14.13 24.11
CA THR A 33 -2.37 14.77 25.32
C THR A 33 -3.82 14.35 25.61
N LEU A 34 -4.50 13.61 24.71
CA LEU A 34 -5.94 13.33 24.78
C LEU A 34 -6.33 11.85 24.93
N GLN A 35 -5.42 10.95 25.35
CA GLN A 35 -5.78 9.54 25.53
C GLN A 35 -5.82 9.15 27.02
N PRO A 36 -6.92 8.53 27.51
CA PRO A 36 -6.95 7.89 28.83
C PRO A 36 -6.09 6.62 28.80
N SER A 37 -5.40 6.39 29.90
CA SER A 37 -4.53 5.26 30.20
C SER A 37 -5.10 3.92 29.77
N GLN A 38 -4.54 3.32 28.73
CA GLN A 38 -4.65 1.89 28.47
C GLN A 38 -3.32 1.21 28.83
N VAL A 39 -3.45 0.15 29.60
CA VAL A 39 -2.37 -0.70 30.10
C VAL A 39 -1.49 -1.16 28.93
N LEU A 40 -0.20 -0.82 28.98
CA LEU A 40 0.84 -1.22 28.03
C LEU A 40 1.02 -2.75 28.04
N VAL A 41 0.35 -3.43 27.12
CA VAL A 41 0.88 -4.68 26.59
C VAL A 41 2.03 -4.26 25.66
N LYS A 42 3.24 -4.77 25.89
CA LYS A 42 4.40 -4.57 25.00
C LYS A 42 4.09 -5.12 23.59
N GLY A 43 3.38 -4.33 22.77
CA GLY A 43 3.16 -4.56 21.36
C GLY A 43 3.75 -3.38 20.59
N LEU A 44 4.45 -3.67 19.53
CA LEU A 44 4.96 -2.68 18.58
C LEU A 44 3.85 -1.66 18.25
N GLU A 45 4.13 -0.36 18.38
CA GLU A 45 3.19 0.71 17.98
C GLU A 45 2.67 0.43 16.56
N GLU A 46 1.35 0.46 16.38
CA GLU A 46 0.75 0.34 15.05
C GLU A 46 1.27 1.51 14.20
N LYS A 47 1.89 1.18 13.07
CA LYS A 47 2.40 2.15 12.10
C LYS A 47 1.58 2.12 10.85
N ASN A 48 1.56 3.25 10.13
CA ASN A 48 1.05 3.29 8.77
C ASN A 48 2.20 3.01 7.80
N TYR A 49 1.93 2.17 6.84
CA TYR A 49 2.85 1.83 5.76
C TYR A 49 2.23 2.20 4.42
N ILE A 50 3.02 2.82 3.55
CA ILE A 50 2.73 2.84 2.12
C ILE A 50 3.56 1.75 1.48
N MET A 51 2.93 0.84 0.77
CA MET A 51 3.59 -0.31 0.18
C MET A 51 3.45 -0.30 -1.34
N CYS A 52 4.51 -0.66 -2.03
CA CYS A 52 4.47 -1.00 -3.45
C CYS A 52 5.23 -2.29 -3.74
N LEU A 53 5.09 -2.80 -4.96
CA LEU A 53 5.77 -4.00 -5.40
C LEU A 53 6.50 -3.75 -6.72
N LYS A 54 7.79 -4.05 -6.75
CA LYS A 54 8.64 -4.03 -7.94
C LYS A 54 9.23 -5.42 -8.16
N HIS A 55 8.88 -6.04 -9.28
CA HIS A 55 9.42 -7.34 -9.68
C HIS A 55 9.92 -7.31 -11.12
N GLY A 56 11.10 -7.89 -11.34
CA GLY A 56 11.73 -7.96 -12.67
C GLY A 56 12.08 -6.59 -13.24
N THR A 57 12.01 -6.45 -14.56
CA THR A 57 12.52 -5.29 -15.30
C THR A 57 11.46 -4.39 -15.91
N LYS A 58 10.16 -4.72 -15.76
CA LYS A 58 9.06 -3.94 -16.34
C LYS A 58 9.04 -2.49 -15.83
N TYR A 59 9.30 -2.31 -14.53
CA TYR A 59 9.42 -1.00 -13.90
C TYR A 59 10.81 -0.86 -13.31
N SER A 60 11.47 0.28 -13.59
CA SER A 60 12.74 0.64 -12.94
C SER A 60 12.52 1.13 -11.51
N SER A 61 13.61 1.27 -10.74
CA SER A 61 13.57 1.91 -9.41
C SER A 61 13.02 3.34 -9.44
N ASP A 62 13.10 4.04 -10.58
CA ASP A 62 12.54 5.39 -10.74
C ASP A 62 11.02 5.44 -10.50
N TYR A 63 10.28 4.39 -10.89
CA TYR A 63 8.84 4.33 -10.64
C TYR A 63 8.55 4.28 -9.14
N VAL A 64 9.30 3.49 -8.39
CA VAL A 64 9.20 3.42 -6.93
C VAL A 64 9.55 4.76 -6.30
N ASN A 65 10.64 5.39 -6.75
CA ASN A 65 11.09 6.69 -6.24
C ASN A 65 10.09 7.81 -6.58
N LYS A 66 9.48 7.78 -7.78
CA LYS A 66 8.42 8.72 -8.18
C LYS A 66 7.17 8.55 -7.31
N LEU A 67 6.73 7.31 -7.07
CA LEU A 67 5.62 7.03 -6.17
C LEU A 67 5.93 7.55 -4.76
N TYR A 68 7.13 7.26 -4.23
CA TYR A 68 7.57 7.76 -2.92
C TYR A 68 7.53 9.29 -2.84
N ASN A 69 8.02 9.99 -3.86
CA ASN A 69 7.97 11.44 -3.93
C ASN A 69 6.53 11.96 -4.03
N GLY A 70 5.65 11.25 -4.73
CA GLY A 70 4.20 11.53 -4.75
C GLY A 70 3.59 11.43 -3.36
N VAL A 71 3.89 10.36 -2.64
CA VAL A 71 3.42 10.18 -1.26
C VAL A 71 3.93 11.29 -0.34
N LEU A 72 5.21 11.65 -0.43
CA LEU A 72 5.78 12.73 0.40
C LEU A 72 5.08 14.07 0.19
N ARG A 73 4.58 14.35 -1.00
CA ARG A 73 3.83 15.59 -1.30
C ARG A 73 2.38 15.55 -0.82
N HIS A 74 1.75 14.38 -0.82
CA HIS A 74 0.31 14.25 -0.70
C HIS A 74 -0.16 13.44 0.53
N CYS A 75 0.75 12.99 1.39
CA CYS A 75 0.43 12.32 2.64
C CYS A 75 0.90 13.16 3.83
N THR A 76 0.00 13.53 4.75
CA THR A 76 0.35 14.31 5.93
C THR A 76 0.44 13.46 7.20
N ILE A 77 -0.12 12.25 7.19
CA ILE A 77 0.05 11.30 8.28
C ILE A 77 1.48 10.73 8.29
N ASP A 78 1.89 10.23 9.42
CA ASP A 78 3.19 9.56 9.54
C ASP A 78 3.14 8.17 8.91
N PHE A 79 4.14 7.85 8.10
CA PHE A 79 4.23 6.56 7.42
C PHE A 79 5.68 6.09 7.24
N GLU A 80 5.85 4.80 7.02
CA GLU A 80 7.06 4.21 6.45
C GLU A 80 6.76 3.71 5.03
N MET A 81 7.63 4.04 4.05
CA MET A 81 7.51 3.46 2.71
C MET A 81 8.17 2.09 2.66
N VAL A 82 7.45 1.11 2.11
CA VAL A 82 7.92 -0.27 1.94
C VAL A 82 7.87 -0.66 0.46
N CYS A 83 8.94 -1.27 -0.04
CA CYS A 83 8.96 -1.87 -1.37
C CYS A 83 9.22 -3.38 -1.26
N LEU A 84 8.26 -4.18 -1.71
CA LEU A 84 8.47 -5.61 -1.95
C LEU A 84 9.21 -5.75 -3.27
N THR A 85 10.42 -6.32 -3.28
CA THR A 85 11.19 -6.41 -4.52
C THR A 85 12.18 -7.57 -4.54
N ASP A 86 12.50 -8.03 -5.73
CA ASP A 86 13.61 -8.95 -6.06
C ASP A 86 14.92 -8.21 -6.32
N ASP A 87 14.86 -6.89 -6.59
CA ASP A 87 16.04 -6.05 -6.87
C ASP A 87 15.91 -4.65 -6.25
N PRO A 88 16.61 -4.38 -5.14
CA PRO A 88 16.54 -3.10 -4.43
C PRO A 88 17.43 -1.99 -5.01
N ARG A 89 18.22 -2.26 -6.05
CA ARG A 89 19.18 -1.29 -6.59
C ARG A 89 18.49 -0.04 -7.10
N GLY A 90 19.04 1.13 -6.74
CA GLY A 90 18.53 2.44 -7.15
C GLY A 90 17.28 2.92 -6.42
N LEU A 91 16.81 2.19 -5.39
CA LEU A 91 15.74 2.68 -4.52
C LEU A 91 16.25 3.77 -3.58
N HIS A 92 15.36 4.72 -3.26
CA HIS A 92 15.65 5.77 -2.30
C HIS A 92 15.96 5.17 -0.91
N PRO A 93 17.01 5.65 -0.19
CA PRO A 93 17.47 5.04 1.06
C PRO A 93 16.45 5.03 2.22
N ASN A 94 15.43 5.88 2.15
CA ASN A 94 14.34 5.90 3.14
C ASN A 94 13.24 4.87 2.84
N ILE A 95 13.34 4.11 1.76
CA ILE A 95 12.39 3.05 1.43
C ILE A 95 12.87 1.76 2.09
N LYS A 96 12.03 1.20 2.96
CA LYS A 96 12.28 -0.10 3.56
C LYS A 96 12.09 -1.18 2.49
N VAL A 97 13.11 -2.01 2.32
CA VAL A 97 13.07 -3.13 1.37
C VAL A 97 12.64 -4.41 2.10
N ILE A 98 11.71 -5.13 1.50
CA ILE A 98 11.37 -6.50 1.89
C ILE A 98 11.57 -7.37 0.65
N SER A 99 12.42 -8.38 0.75
CA SER A 99 12.71 -9.29 -0.37
C SER A 99 11.50 -10.15 -0.70
N LEU A 100 11.21 -10.29 -1.99
CA LEU A 100 10.21 -11.22 -2.47
C LEU A 100 10.70 -12.68 -2.32
N PRO A 101 9.82 -13.61 -1.95
CA PRO A 101 10.13 -15.03 -2.00
C PRO A 101 10.56 -15.48 -3.41
N ALA A 102 11.54 -16.38 -3.47
CA ALA A 102 11.98 -16.93 -4.74
C ALA A 102 10.85 -17.69 -5.46
N GLY A 103 10.85 -17.65 -6.79
CA GLY A 103 9.91 -18.39 -7.63
C GLY A 103 8.58 -17.68 -7.93
N LEU A 104 8.30 -16.56 -7.29
CA LEU A 104 7.15 -15.71 -7.65
C LEU A 104 7.46 -14.91 -8.92
N GLN A 105 6.45 -14.67 -9.76
CA GLN A 105 6.61 -13.94 -11.02
C GLN A 105 5.42 -13.02 -11.34
N GLY A 106 5.72 -11.87 -11.91
CA GLY A 106 4.73 -10.91 -12.40
C GLY A 106 3.78 -10.46 -11.28
N TRP A 107 2.50 -10.36 -11.61
CA TRP A 107 1.45 -9.99 -10.64
C TRP A 107 1.22 -11.06 -9.55
N TRP A 108 1.67 -12.29 -9.75
CA TRP A 108 1.60 -13.35 -8.73
C TRP A 108 2.57 -13.16 -7.56
N CYS A 109 3.37 -12.09 -7.58
CA CYS A 109 4.09 -11.61 -6.40
C CYS A 109 3.17 -10.90 -5.38
N LYS A 110 2.02 -10.34 -5.83
CA LYS A 110 1.12 -9.56 -4.97
C LYS A 110 0.53 -10.35 -3.79
N PRO A 111 0.14 -11.63 -3.91
CA PRO A 111 -0.36 -12.39 -2.75
C PRO A 111 0.56 -12.35 -1.52
N TYR A 112 1.88 -12.22 -1.71
CA TYR A 112 2.83 -12.14 -0.61
C TYR A 112 2.65 -10.90 0.28
N MET A 113 2.15 -9.79 -0.25
CA MET A 113 1.93 -8.58 0.55
C MET A 113 0.92 -8.76 1.69
N TYR A 114 0.08 -9.80 1.61
CA TYR A 114 -0.92 -10.10 2.64
C TYR A 114 -0.42 -11.02 3.75
N SER A 115 0.80 -11.55 3.63
CA SER A 115 1.38 -12.44 4.63
C SER A 115 1.47 -11.77 6.00
N LYS A 116 1.02 -12.48 7.04
CA LYS A 116 1.20 -12.06 8.44
C LYS A 116 2.67 -12.08 8.89
N ASP A 117 3.53 -12.81 8.15
CA ASP A 117 4.95 -12.96 8.47
C ASP A 117 5.82 -11.83 7.88
N LEU A 118 5.21 -10.80 7.28
CA LEU A 118 5.95 -9.62 6.87
C LEU A 118 6.59 -8.93 8.09
N PRO A 119 7.86 -8.46 7.99
CA PRO A 119 8.57 -7.82 9.10
C PRO A 119 8.10 -6.37 9.36
N ILE A 120 6.76 -6.18 9.38
CA ILE A 120 6.05 -4.93 9.63
C ILE A 120 4.78 -5.22 10.45
N ASN A 121 4.26 -4.22 11.17
CA ASN A 121 3.03 -4.34 11.94
C ASN A 121 2.23 -3.04 11.88
N GLY A 122 0.96 -3.12 11.52
CA GLY A 122 0.06 -1.98 11.43
C GLY A 122 -0.76 -1.94 10.14
N VAL A 123 -1.12 -0.74 9.71
CA VAL A 123 -1.98 -0.51 8.55
C VAL A 123 -1.13 -0.30 7.30
N VAL A 124 -1.42 -1.06 6.25
CA VAL A 124 -0.78 -0.96 4.94
C VAL A 124 -1.74 -0.34 3.94
N LEU A 125 -1.30 0.68 3.23
CA LEU A 125 -1.91 1.18 2.01
C LEU A 125 -1.00 0.81 0.84
N TYR A 126 -1.38 -0.24 0.10
CA TYR A 126 -0.69 -0.67 -1.10
C TYR A 126 -1.11 0.18 -2.31
N MET A 127 -0.14 0.49 -3.16
CA MET A 127 -0.35 1.16 -4.45
C MET A 127 0.52 0.52 -5.53
N ASP A 128 -0.08 0.28 -6.71
CA ASP A 128 0.67 -0.11 -7.92
C ASP A 128 1.63 1.01 -8.34
N LEU A 129 2.72 0.66 -9.03
CA LEU A 129 3.76 1.60 -9.44
C LEU A 129 3.33 2.59 -10.53
N ASP A 130 2.23 2.33 -11.21
CA ASP A 130 1.64 3.21 -12.22
C ASP A 130 0.50 4.10 -11.67
N VAL A 131 0.31 4.11 -10.35
CA VAL A 131 -0.60 5.04 -9.69
C VAL A 131 0.04 6.44 -9.62
N VAL A 132 -0.72 7.46 -10.05
CA VAL A 132 -0.35 8.87 -9.93
C VAL A 132 -1.15 9.51 -8.80
N ILE A 133 -0.45 10.10 -7.82
CA ILE A 133 -1.08 10.77 -6.68
C ILE A 133 -1.27 12.24 -7.02
N ALA A 134 -2.53 12.66 -7.20
CA ALA A 134 -2.90 14.03 -7.62
C ALA A 134 -3.40 14.90 -6.45
N ALA A 135 -3.78 14.31 -5.31
CA ALA A 135 -4.33 15.02 -4.16
C ALA A 135 -3.95 14.32 -2.84
N ASN A 136 -4.33 14.92 -1.71
CA ASN A 136 -4.09 14.34 -0.38
C ASN A 136 -4.72 12.93 -0.26
N ILE A 137 -3.92 11.97 0.23
CA ILE A 137 -4.29 10.55 0.35
C ILE A 137 -4.62 10.11 1.79
N ASP A 138 -4.57 10.99 2.78
CA ASP A 138 -4.80 10.66 4.20
C ASP A 138 -6.17 9.99 4.43
N LYS A 139 -7.17 10.42 3.66
CA LYS A 139 -8.52 9.83 3.70
C LYS A 139 -8.57 8.36 3.32
N LEU A 140 -7.59 7.84 2.55
CA LEU A 140 -7.52 6.43 2.21
C LEU A 140 -7.18 5.56 3.43
N PHE A 141 -6.49 6.13 4.43
CA PHE A 141 -6.21 5.45 5.68
C PHE A 141 -7.38 5.49 6.66
N SER A 142 -8.10 6.61 6.72
CA SER A 142 -9.16 6.84 7.70
C SER A 142 -10.54 6.32 7.28
N TYR A 143 -10.72 5.97 6.00
CA TYR A 143 -11.99 5.45 5.51
C TYR A 143 -12.24 4.04 6.03
N GLN A 144 -13.40 3.82 6.71
CA GLN A 144 -13.81 2.51 7.23
C GLN A 144 -12.67 1.78 7.98
N PRO A 145 -12.13 2.33 9.09
CA PRO A 145 -10.84 1.94 9.67
C PRO A 145 -10.77 0.47 10.11
N ASP A 146 -11.88 -0.14 10.47
CA ASP A 146 -11.95 -1.53 10.93
C ASP A 146 -12.02 -2.56 9.80
N ASN A 147 -12.18 -2.09 8.56
CA ASN A 147 -12.32 -2.94 7.37
C ASN A 147 -11.10 -2.83 6.47
N TRP A 148 -10.81 -3.87 5.70
CA TRP A 148 -9.93 -3.70 4.57
C TRP A 148 -10.68 -3.03 3.42
N CYS A 149 -9.97 -2.24 2.63
CA CYS A 149 -10.55 -1.43 1.57
C CYS A 149 -9.81 -1.63 0.26
N THR A 150 -10.56 -1.55 -0.84
CA THR A 150 -9.98 -1.54 -2.18
C THR A 150 -10.86 -0.69 -3.11
N ILE A 151 -10.55 -0.66 -4.39
CA ILE A 151 -11.31 0.06 -5.39
C ILE A 151 -12.16 -0.89 -6.22
N ARG A 152 -13.25 -0.35 -6.76
CA ARG A 152 -14.10 -1.08 -7.69
C ARG A 152 -13.36 -1.27 -9.01
N ASP A 153 -13.61 -2.40 -9.68
CA ASP A 153 -13.07 -2.63 -11.02
C ASP A 153 -13.57 -1.56 -12.01
N PHE A 154 -12.66 -0.92 -12.72
CA PHE A 154 -12.99 0.15 -13.67
C PHE A 154 -13.75 -0.36 -14.91
N THR A 155 -13.64 -1.64 -15.24
CA THR A 155 -14.34 -2.26 -16.38
C THR A 155 -15.75 -2.72 -16.03
N ARG A 156 -16.25 -2.43 -14.85
CA ARG A 156 -17.55 -2.90 -14.31
C ARG A 156 -18.76 -2.63 -15.22
N ALA A 157 -18.76 -1.49 -15.90
CA ALA A 157 -19.84 -1.14 -16.82
C ALA A 157 -19.90 -2.05 -18.05
N MET A 158 -18.73 -2.47 -18.55
CA MET A 158 -18.61 -3.33 -19.76
C MET A 158 -18.63 -4.82 -19.39
N ARG A 159 -18.27 -5.18 -18.18
CA ARG A 159 -18.12 -6.56 -17.70
C ARG A 159 -18.80 -6.75 -16.35
N PRO A 160 -20.14 -6.69 -16.26
CA PRO A 160 -20.85 -6.75 -14.98
C PRO A 160 -20.67 -8.06 -14.19
N LYS A 161 -20.23 -9.14 -14.86
CA LYS A 161 -19.91 -10.44 -14.24
C LYS A 161 -18.45 -10.58 -13.82
N TRP A 162 -17.60 -9.59 -14.13
CA TRP A 162 -16.18 -9.59 -13.79
C TRP A 162 -15.97 -9.37 -12.29
N PRO A 163 -14.80 -9.77 -11.72
CA PRO A 163 -14.48 -9.48 -10.33
C PRO A 163 -14.70 -8.02 -9.99
N LYS A 164 -15.30 -7.77 -8.85
CA LYS A 164 -15.74 -6.43 -8.45
C LYS A 164 -14.62 -5.54 -7.94
N TYR A 165 -13.43 -6.10 -7.70
CA TYR A 165 -12.27 -5.40 -7.15
C TYR A 165 -11.25 -5.07 -8.24
N ASN A 166 -10.51 -3.99 -8.01
CA ASN A 166 -9.26 -3.71 -8.67
C ASN A 166 -8.17 -3.63 -7.60
N SER A 167 -7.09 -4.38 -7.76
CA SER A 167 -6.03 -4.54 -6.76
C SER A 167 -4.93 -3.48 -6.83
N SER A 168 -5.13 -2.39 -7.58
CA SER A 168 -4.12 -1.32 -7.72
C SER A 168 -3.97 -0.46 -6.48
N ILE A 169 -5.03 -0.36 -5.65
CA ILE A 169 -5.01 0.32 -4.36
C ILE A 169 -5.76 -0.55 -3.35
N VAL A 170 -5.05 -0.97 -2.31
CA VAL A 170 -5.61 -1.83 -1.25
C VAL A 170 -5.13 -1.35 0.11
N ARG A 171 -6.05 -1.14 1.06
CA ARG A 171 -5.71 -0.88 2.45
C ARG A 171 -6.16 -2.05 3.34
N PHE A 172 -5.26 -2.52 4.19
CA PHE A 172 -5.50 -3.63 5.11
C PHE A 172 -4.58 -3.53 6.34
N LYS A 173 -4.91 -4.24 7.43
CA LYS A 173 -3.98 -4.48 8.54
C LYS A 173 -3.14 -5.71 8.24
N VAL A 174 -1.87 -5.70 8.62
CA VAL A 174 -0.98 -6.88 8.52
C VAL A 174 -1.65 -8.07 9.21
N GLY A 175 -1.71 -9.20 8.52
CA GLY A 175 -2.36 -10.43 8.97
C GLY A 175 -3.88 -10.49 8.74
N GLN A 176 -4.56 -9.39 8.42
CA GLN A 176 -6.00 -9.35 8.19
C GLN A 176 -6.45 -10.21 7.00
N LEU A 177 -5.63 -10.27 5.97
CA LEU A 177 -5.90 -11.01 4.74
C LEU A 177 -4.88 -12.15 4.49
N ASP A 178 -4.32 -12.72 5.56
CA ASP A 178 -3.29 -13.77 5.48
C ASP A 178 -3.71 -14.99 4.65
N SER A 179 -5.01 -15.30 4.60
CA SER A 179 -5.55 -16.38 3.76
C SER A 179 -5.23 -16.18 2.27
N VAL A 180 -5.14 -14.95 1.77
CA VAL A 180 -4.78 -14.67 0.38
C VAL A 180 -3.40 -15.21 0.05
N TRP A 181 -2.45 -15.10 0.98
CA TRP A 181 -1.11 -15.64 0.83
C TRP A 181 -1.05 -17.13 1.16
N THR A 182 -1.56 -17.54 2.32
CA THR A 182 -1.41 -18.92 2.80
C THR A 182 -2.12 -19.93 1.91
N ASP A 183 -3.27 -19.58 1.33
CA ASP A 183 -3.97 -20.45 0.40
C ASP A 183 -3.33 -20.45 -0.99
N TYR A 184 -2.78 -19.30 -1.43
CA TYR A 184 -2.02 -19.24 -2.67
C TYR A 184 -0.78 -20.12 -2.65
N ILE A 185 0.01 -20.05 -1.57
CA ILE A 185 1.30 -20.75 -1.50
C ILE A 185 1.18 -22.28 -1.34
N ARG A 186 0.02 -22.78 -0.93
CA ARG A 186 -0.26 -24.23 -0.87
C ARG A 186 -0.22 -24.90 -2.23
N ASP A 187 -0.80 -24.27 -3.26
CA ASP A 187 -0.74 -24.73 -4.65
C ASP A 187 -0.86 -23.54 -5.62
N PRO A 188 0.25 -22.82 -5.83
CA PRO A 188 0.26 -21.65 -6.73
C PRO A 188 -0.17 -22.02 -8.15
N LYS A 189 0.18 -23.22 -8.64
CA LYS A 189 -0.17 -23.67 -9.99
C LYS A 189 -1.66 -23.91 -10.15
N ALA A 190 -2.33 -24.46 -9.14
CA ALA A 190 -3.80 -24.62 -9.18
C ALA A 190 -4.49 -23.27 -9.20
N VAL A 191 -4.06 -22.33 -8.35
CA VAL A 191 -4.60 -20.96 -8.32
C VAL A 191 -4.41 -20.28 -9.67
N GLN A 192 -3.20 -20.33 -10.23
CA GLN A 192 -2.86 -19.69 -11.52
C GLN A 192 -3.62 -20.29 -12.72
N ARG A 193 -3.97 -21.58 -12.67
CA ARG A 193 -4.81 -22.20 -13.70
C ARG A 193 -6.27 -21.76 -13.63
N LYS A 194 -6.76 -21.50 -12.41
CA LYS A 194 -8.17 -21.16 -12.15
C LYS A 194 -8.48 -19.68 -12.29
N HIS A 195 -7.49 -18.83 -11.99
CA HIS A 195 -7.68 -17.37 -11.91
C HIS A 195 -6.81 -16.66 -12.95
N PHE A 196 -7.38 -15.64 -13.60
CA PHE A 196 -6.69 -14.88 -14.64
C PHE A 196 -5.54 -14.03 -14.07
N GLY A 197 -5.67 -13.56 -12.83
CA GLY A 197 -4.65 -12.72 -12.17
C GLY A 197 -4.85 -12.62 -10.66
N ASP A 198 -3.98 -11.85 -10.02
CA ASP A 198 -4.00 -11.58 -8.59
C ASP A 198 -5.32 -10.95 -8.10
N GLN A 199 -5.93 -10.12 -8.93
CA GLN A 199 -7.20 -9.47 -8.65
C GLN A 199 -8.36 -10.47 -8.53
N ASP A 200 -8.43 -11.46 -9.43
CA ASP A 200 -9.43 -12.52 -9.39
C ASP A 200 -9.23 -13.41 -8.17
N TRP A 201 -7.95 -13.69 -7.86
CA TRP A 201 -7.59 -14.46 -6.69
C TRP A 201 -7.93 -13.71 -5.41
N LEU A 202 -7.61 -12.44 -5.30
CA LEU A 202 -7.98 -11.61 -4.15
C LEU A 202 -9.50 -11.66 -3.91
N PHE A 203 -10.30 -11.49 -4.96
CA PHE A 203 -11.76 -11.55 -4.86
C PHE A 203 -12.25 -12.92 -4.38
N GLU A 204 -11.68 -14.01 -4.89
CA GLU A 204 -12.05 -15.36 -4.49
C GLU A 204 -11.65 -15.67 -3.04
N ALA A 205 -10.38 -15.38 -2.68
CA ALA A 205 -9.82 -15.68 -1.37
C ALA A 205 -10.48 -14.85 -0.23
N THR A 206 -11.10 -13.71 -0.57
CA THR A 206 -11.75 -12.82 0.41
C THR A 206 -13.27 -12.87 0.36
N ARG A 207 -13.88 -13.90 -0.24
CA ARG A 207 -15.37 -14.03 -0.34
C ARG A 207 -16.09 -13.93 0.99
N GLN A 208 -15.51 -14.48 2.05
CA GLN A 208 -16.07 -14.47 3.40
C GLN A 208 -15.83 -13.13 4.13
N GLN A 209 -14.92 -12.31 3.64
CA GLN A 209 -14.52 -11.05 4.22
C GLN A 209 -14.48 -9.97 3.13
N GLN A 210 -15.65 -9.52 2.71
CA GLN A 210 -15.77 -8.57 1.60
C GLN A 210 -15.11 -7.24 1.91
N ALA A 211 -14.51 -6.65 0.86
CA ALA A 211 -13.91 -5.31 0.93
C ALA A 211 -14.96 -4.22 1.14
N MET A 212 -14.58 -3.19 1.87
CA MET A 212 -15.21 -1.88 1.70
C MET A 212 -14.61 -1.20 0.47
N LEU A 213 -15.47 -0.70 -0.41
CA LEU A 213 -15.03 -0.04 -1.63
C LEU A 213 -14.86 1.46 -1.38
N TYR A 214 -13.71 2.02 -1.76
CA TYR A 214 -13.55 3.46 -1.79
C TYR A 214 -14.59 4.11 -2.72
N PRO A 215 -15.05 5.33 -2.42
CA PRO A 215 -15.90 6.09 -3.33
C PRO A 215 -15.26 6.20 -4.72
N ASP A 216 -16.03 5.93 -5.77
CA ASP A 216 -15.54 5.94 -7.17
C ASP A 216 -14.90 7.30 -7.57
N SER A 217 -15.36 8.41 -6.97
CA SER A 217 -14.84 9.74 -7.23
C SER A 217 -13.44 10.02 -6.63
N TRP A 218 -12.92 9.11 -5.79
CA TRP A 218 -11.60 9.32 -5.17
C TRP A 218 -10.45 8.80 -6.01
N ILE A 219 -10.72 7.79 -6.84
CA ILE A 219 -9.71 7.10 -7.61
C ILE A 219 -10.27 6.84 -9.01
N GLN A 220 -9.59 7.40 -10.00
CA GLN A 220 -9.99 7.38 -11.39
C GLN A 220 -8.99 6.59 -12.22
N SER A 221 -9.45 6.01 -13.32
CA SER A 221 -8.62 5.32 -14.28
C SER A 221 -8.35 6.20 -15.49
N TRP A 222 -7.09 6.49 -15.75
CA TRP A 222 -6.72 7.19 -16.99
C TRP A 222 -7.20 6.50 -18.28
N LYS A 223 -7.42 5.19 -18.21
CA LYS A 223 -7.77 4.38 -19.40
C LYS A 223 -9.27 4.24 -19.62
N TRP A 224 -10.07 4.31 -18.54
CA TRP A 224 -11.48 3.89 -18.56
C TRP A 224 -12.48 4.99 -18.19
N GLU A 225 -12.00 6.21 -18.01
CA GLU A 225 -12.82 7.40 -17.69
C GLU A 225 -12.66 8.49 -18.73
#